data_b77efd4923277aa1180202a821d5bfd2
#
_entry.id   b77efd4923277aa1180202a821d5bfd2
#
_cell.length_a   1.000
_cell.length_b   1.000
_cell.length_c   1.000
_cell.angle_alpha   90.00
_cell.angle_beta   90.00
_cell.angle_gamma   90.00
#
_symmetry.space_group_name_H-M   'P 1'
#
loop_
_entity.id
_entity.type
_entity.pdbx_description
1 polymer ?
#
loop_
_entity_poly.entity_id
_entity_poly.type
_entity_poly.pdbx_seq_one_letter_code
_entity_poly.pdbx_strand_id
1 'polypeptide(L)'
;MKNILYTLTLLISFSFFLDCSTQENSNIIDTDNDGITDNEDNCPLVQNPDQLDSNNDGIGDACSIDTDEDGIIDAMDNCPLASNPNQEDENGDGIGDICSDLDGDGLIDSLDNCPLFANPNQEDENNDGIGDDCSDLDEDGVIDGEDNCPLFANPNQVDTDGDNIGDTCDATAQFNSSETSIFVGDQVSFISTSTGNINFQEWTFEGGTPNTSNETSFDVSYNSIGNFDVSLYVSNSEYDDSLTQENYVNVCYNKSFENNQWDGWVSNGWAFSSSTTCPDCIYAWQNSTSPGESIDYNLCNSFNDLPNNSTFYFEAMGDGTFQLLDRLSIRINNVEVNIETIDPAGFTSLGSYSVSIPNNLNTIDICLVATLFYTNNIYLNNLRICQD
;
A
#
# COMPACT_ATOMS: atom_id res chain seq x y z
N MET A 1 -57.66 10.46 -51.47
CA MET A 1 -58.53 9.63 -52.33
C MET A 1 -59.58 9.03 -51.46
N LYS A 2 -60.77 9.56 -51.68
CA LYS A 2 -61.97 8.84 -52.02
C LYS A 2 -62.48 7.94 -50.89
N ASN A 3 -63.54 8.20 -50.32
CA ASN A 3 -64.94 8.42 -50.66
C ASN A 3 -65.74 7.45 -49.79
N ILE A 4 -66.73 7.96 -49.13
CA ILE A 4 -68.15 8.08 -49.48
C ILE A 4 -68.96 6.99 -48.74
N LEU A 5 -69.83 7.34 -47.85
CA LEU A 5 -71.18 7.81 -47.92
C LEU A 5 -72.23 6.66 -47.84
N TYR A 6 -73.20 6.83 -47.10
CA TYR A 6 -74.66 6.88 -47.23
C TYR A 6 -75.34 6.21 -46.03
N THR A 7 -75.99 7.00 -45.23
CA THR A 7 -77.49 7.31 -45.25
C THR A 7 -78.34 6.07 -45.16
N LEU A 8 -79.38 6.03 -44.35
CA LEU A 8 -80.60 6.75 -44.39
C LEU A 8 -81.59 6.23 -43.31
N THR A 9 -82.11 7.11 -42.52
CA THR A 9 -83.50 7.26 -42.07
C THR A 9 -84.42 6.04 -41.97
N LEU A 10 -85.11 5.92 -40.80
CA LEU A 10 -86.54 6.07 -40.79
C LEU A 10 -87.12 6.36 -39.39
N LEU A 11 -87.90 7.43 -39.35
CA LEU A 11 -88.89 7.83 -38.31
C LEU A 11 -89.89 6.75 -38.03
N ILE A 12 -90.21 6.52 -36.76
CA ILE A 12 -91.63 6.36 -36.33
C ILE A 12 -91.78 6.93 -34.92
N SER A 13 -92.57 8.00 -34.82
CA SER A 13 -93.07 8.61 -33.67
C SER A 13 -94.07 7.68 -32.94
N PHE A 14 -93.92 7.59 -31.60
CA PHE A 14 -95.05 7.35 -30.77
C PHE A 14 -94.90 8.07 -29.44
N SER A 15 -95.73 9.09 -29.26
CA SER A 15 -95.91 9.87 -28.06
C SER A 15 -96.62 8.99 -27.03
N PHE A 16 -96.04 8.96 -25.83
CA PHE A 16 -96.92 8.82 -24.63
C PHE A 16 -96.33 9.64 -23.48
N PHE A 17 -97.21 10.27 -22.86
CA PHE A 17 -97.19 11.28 -21.82
C PHE A 17 -96.71 10.76 -20.46
N LEU A 18 -96.09 11.72 -19.70
CA LEU A 18 -96.10 11.90 -18.26
C LEU A 18 -95.26 10.94 -17.42
N ASP A 19 -94.36 11.39 -16.59
CA ASP A 19 -94.66 12.18 -15.42
C ASP A 19 -93.41 12.89 -14.99
N CYS A 20 -93.39 14.19 -14.78
CA CYS A 20 -92.32 14.93 -14.16
C CYS A 20 -92.53 14.78 -12.64
N SER A 21 -92.05 13.72 -12.09
CA SER A 21 -91.63 13.74 -10.68
C SER A 21 -90.25 14.35 -10.64
N THR A 22 -90.14 15.55 -10.13
CA THR A 22 -88.90 16.15 -9.63
C THR A 22 -88.41 15.24 -8.54
N GLN A 23 -87.53 14.25 -8.94
CA GLN A 23 -86.58 13.73 -8.01
C GLN A 23 -85.57 14.85 -7.76
N GLU A 24 -85.69 15.46 -6.60
CA GLU A 24 -84.55 16.17 -6.03
C GLU A 24 -83.38 15.17 -6.03
N ASN A 25 -82.39 15.40 -6.91
CA ASN A 25 -81.10 14.80 -6.77
C ASN A 25 -80.51 15.44 -5.50
N SER A 26 -80.93 14.94 -4.35
CA SER A 26 -80.09 15.13 -3.18
C SER A 26 -78.73 14.61 -3.59
N ASN A 27 -77.71 15.47 -3.70
CA ASN A 27 -76.31 15.08 -3.83
C ASN A 27 -76.06 14.21 -2.60
N ILE A 28 -76.07 12.89 -2.80
CA ILE A 28 -75.66 11.93 -1.79
C ILE A 28 -74.19 12.07 -1.76
N ILE A 29 -73.63 12.82 -0.80
CA ILE A 29 -72.26 12.97 -0.54
C ILE A 29 -71.81 11.80 0.33
N ASP A 30 -70.79 11.09 -0.08
CA ASP A 30 -70.10 10.05 0.65
C ASP A 30 -68.62 10.45 0.55
N THR A 31 -68.13 11.14 1.58
CA THR A 31 -66.87 11.87 1.54
C THR A 31 -65.62 10.92 1.62
N ASP A 32 -65.75 9.83 2.38
CA ASP A 32 -64.68 8.86 2.58
C ASP A 32 -64.83 7.62 1.68
N ASN A 33 -65.94 7.52 0.92
CA ASN A 33 -66.21 6.45 -0.04
C ASN A 33 -66.32 5.05 0.60
N ASP A 34 -66.94 4.95 1.79
CA ASP A 34 -67.17 3.68 2.47
C ASP A 34 -68.47 3.01 2.10
N GLY A 35 -69.32 3.73 1.35
CA GLY A 35 -70.61 3.30 0.89
C GLY A 35 -71.79 3.76 1.77
N ILE A 36 -71.54 4.53 2.80
CA ILE A 36 -72.51 5.19 3.67
C ILE A 36 -72.49 6.69 3.33
N THR A 37 -73.63 7.34 3.34
CA THR A 37 -73.67 8.79 3.02
C THR A 37 -73.38 9.62 4.28
N ASP A 38 -72.72 10.79 4.11
CA ASP A 38 -72.27 11.65 5.23
C ASP A 38 -73.38 11.93 6.25
N ASN A 39 -74.70 11.91 5.83
CA ASN A 39 -75.84 12.14 6.69
C ASN A 39 -76.24 10.92 7.51
N GLU A 40 -75.89 9.74 7.09
CA GLU A 40 -76.18 8.45 7.72
C GLU A 40 -74.96 7.81 8.37
N ASP A 41 -73.80 8.40 8.11
CA ASP A 41 -72.46 7.95 8.54
C ASP A 41 -72.12 8.52 9.92
N ASN A 42 -71.71 7.66 10.84
CA ASN A 42 -71.34 8.05 12.18
C ASN A 42 -69.78 8.41 12.23
N CYS A 43 -69.04 8.25 11.07
CA CYS A 43 -67.70 8.74 10.87
C CYS A 43 -67.50 9.31 9.45
N PRO A 44 -68.14 10.42 9.05
CA PRO A 44 -68.20 10.89 7.65
C PRO A 44 -66.86 11.17 6.93
N LEU A 45 -65.72 11.09 7.61
CA LEU A 45 -64.37 11.34 7.09
C LEU A 45 -63.45 10.14 7.24
N VAL A 46 -63.91 9.05 7.87
CA VAL A 46 -63.10 7.85 8.17
C VAL A 46 -63.95 6.61 7.81
N GLN A 47 -63.49 5.88 6.82
CA GLN A 47 -64.16 4.69 6.31
C GLN A 47 -64.43 3.69 7.43
N ASN A 48 -65.75 3.48 7.71
CA ASN A 48 -66.23 2.50 8.67
C ASN A 48 -67.54 1.85 8.22
N PRO A 49 -67.55 1.09 7.13
CA PRO A 49 -68.74 0.55 6.51
C PRO A 49 -69.60 -0.37 7.45
N ASP A 50 -69.00 -0.75 8.59
CA ASP A 50 -69.69 -1.51 9.63
C ASP A 50 -70.50 -0.62 10.64
N GLN A 51 -70.27 0.72 10.63
CA GLN A 51 -70.90 1.71 11.45
C GLN A 51 -70.95 1.36 12.94
N LEU A 52 -69.81 0.77 13.43
CA LEU A 52 -69.69 0.34 14.82
C LEU A 52 -69.59 1.57 15.73
N ASP A 53 -70.48 1.60 16.77
CA ASP A 53 -70.52 2.61 17.82
C ASP A 53 -70.80 1.86 19.14
N SER A 54 -69.75 1.51 19.81
CA SER A 54 -69.81 0.65 21.01
C SER A 54 -70.37 1.34 22.24
N ASN A 55 -70.30 2.66 22.29
CA ASN A 55 -70.80 3.46 23.41
C ASN A 55 -72.16 4.11 23.14
N ASN A 56 -72.69 4.06 21.88
CA ASN A 56 -73.90 4.62 21.40
C ASN A 56 -74.06 6.14 21.62
N ASP A 57 -73.00 6.90 21.44
CA ASP A 57 -72.99 8.36 21.50
C ASP A 57 -73.28 9.04 20.14
N GLY A 58 -73.28 8.25 19.07
CA GLY A 58 -73.53 8.70 17.71
C GLY A 58 -72.27 9.02 16.94
N ILE A 59 -71.15 8.79 17.48
CA ILE A 59 -69.83 8.86 16.84
C ILE A 59 -69.35 7.43 16.70
N GLY A 60 -68.88 7.04 15.49
CA GLY A 60 -68.33 5.70 15.26
C GLY A 60 -67.01 5.44 15.98
N ASP A 61 -66.82 4.17 16.41
CA ASP A 61 -65.58 3.78 17.10
C ASP A 61 -64.31 4.13 16.26
N ALA A 62 -64.41 4.08 14.93
CA ALA A 62 -63.36 4.36 14.03
C ALA A 62 -62.85 5.82 14.03
N CYS A 63 -63.72 6.75 14.47
CA CYS A 63 -63.40 8.18 14.53
C CYS A 63 -63.56 8.78 15.94
N SER A 64 -63.58 7.93 16.97
CA SER A 64 -63.69 8.35 18.35
C SER A 64 -62.48 8.19 19.20
N ILE A 65 -61.46 7.47 18.68
CA ILE A 65 -60.20 7.18 19.41
C ILE A 65 -59.17 8.24 19.07
N ASP A 66 -58.64 8.87 20.08
CA ASP A 66 -57.49 9.77 20.07
C ASP A 66 -56.59 9.27 21.21
N THR A 67 -55.56 8.46 20.86
CA THR A 67 -54.78 7.67 21.84
C THR A 67 -53.80 8.52 22.63
N ASP A 68 -53.27 9.56 22.01
CA ASP A 68 -52.27 10.46 22.65
C ASP A 68 -52.86 11.79 23.11
N GLU A 69 -54.19 12.00 22.90
CA GLU A 69 -54.95 13.15 23.36
C GLU A 69 -54.46 14.50 22.77
N ASP A 70 -53.93 14.52 21.53
CA ASP A 70 -53.47 15.73 20.88
C ASP A 70 -54.56 16.51 20.13
N GLY A 71 -55.73 15.93 19.98
CA GLY A 71 -56.90 16.50 19.31
C GLY A 71 -57.07 16.02 17.87
N ILE A 72 -56.24 15.12 17.38
CA ILE A 72 -56.35 14.43 16.10
C ILE A 72 -56.69 12.96 16.40
N ILE A 73 -57.74 12.42 15.75
CA ILE A 73 -58.09 11.01 15.95
C ILE A 73 -57.08 10.08 15.29
N ASP A 74 -56.83 8.90 15.89
CA ASP A 74 -55.87 7.92 15.42
C ASP A 74 -55.94 7.61 13.90
N ALA A 75 -57.18 7.59 13.35
CA ALA A 75 -57.40 7.31 11.94
C ALA A 75 -56.97 8.43 10.97
N MET A 76 -56.74 9.63 11.49
CA MET A 76 -56.28 10.81 10.73
C MET A 76 -54.95 11.35 11.21
N ASP A 77 -54.41 10.74 12.25
CA ASP A 77 -53.14 11.10 12.85
C ASP A 77 -51.99 10.39 12.15
N ASN A 78 -50.96 11.14 11.76
CA ASN A 78 -49.74 10.59 11.19
C ASN A 78 -48.75 10.07 12.25
N CYS A 79 -49.05 10.28 13.56
CA CYS A 79 -48.36 9.71 14.72
C CYS A 79 -49.31 9.31 15.85
N PRO A 80 -50.21 8.31 15.72
CA PRO A 80 -51.29 8.03 16.66
C PRO A 80 -50.92 7.71 18.11
N LEU A 81 -49.66 7.63 18.45
CA LEU A 81 -49.12 7.33 19.79
C LEU A 81 -48.23 8.43 20.32
N ALA A 82 -47.97 9.51 19.57
CA ALA A 82 -47.05 10.57 19.94
C ALA A 82 -47.60 11.94 19.56
N SER A 83 -48.08 12.70 20.55
CA SER A 83 -48.75 13.98 20.39
C SER A 83 -48.05 14.95 19.42
N ASN A 84 -48.66 15.22 18.28
CA ASN A 84 -48.17 16.10 17.23
C ASN A 84 -49.32 16.92 16.58
N PRO A 85 -50.01 17.78 17.29
CA PRO A 85 -51.23 18.45 16.84
C PRO A 85 -51.05 19.31 15.57
N ASN A 86 -49.82 19.55 15.12
CA ASN A 86 -49.52 20.23 13.86
C ASN A 86 -49.40 19.28 12.68
N GLN A 87 -49.30 17.96 12.91
CA GLN A 87 -49.20 16.94 11.88
C GLN A 87 -48.03 17.20 10.89
N GLU A 88 -46.86 17.59 11.44
CA GLU A 88 -45.67 17.84 10.63
C GLU A 88 -45.16 16.54 10.00
N ASP A 89 -44.90 16.57 8.66
CA ASP A 89 -44.47 15.46 7.83
C ASP A 89 -43.66 16.10 6.68
N GLU A 90 -42.38 16.35 6.89
CA GLU A 90 -41.51 17.09 5.95
C GLU A 90 -41.23 16.27 4.68
N ASN A 91 -41.14 14.97 4.79
CA ASN A 91 -40.84 14.07 3.67
C ASN A 91 -42.11 13.65 2.89
N GLY A 92 -43.33 13.79 3.47
CA GLY A 92 -44.62 13.52 2.83
C GLY A 92 -44.96 12.04 2.66
N ASP A 93 -44.40 11.17 3.50
CA ASP A 93 -44.63 9.72 3.44
C ASP A 93 -45.88 9.26 4.23
N GLY A 94 -46.50 10.18 5.00
CA GLY A 94 -47.69 9.93 5.80
C GLY A 94 -47.37 9.47 7.23
N ILE A 95 -46.12 9.47 7.64
CA ILE A 95 -45.66 9.28 9.01
C ILE A 95 -45.20 10.65 9.51
N GLY A 96 -45.65 11.06 10.70
CA GLY A 96 -45.22 12.36 11.23
C GLY A 96 -43.76 12.36 11.67
N ASP A 97 -43.07 13.50 11.51
CA ASP A 97 -41.66 13.67 11.82
C ASP A 97 -41.28 13.21 13.24
N ILE A 98 -42.20 13.33 14.20
CA ILE A 98 -41.94 12.97 15.59
C ILE A 98 -41.92 11.46 15.85
N CYS A 99 -42.54 10.66 14.97
CA CYS A 99 -42.62 9.21 15.09
C CYS A 99 -42.00 8.47 13.89
N SER A 100 -41.28 9.20 13.04
CA SER A 100 -40.49 8.64 11.94
C SER A 100 -39.39 7.72 12.48
N ASP A 101 -39.26 6.55 11.83
CA ASP A 101 -38.18 5.55 12.03
C ASP A 101 -37.72 5.17 10.62
N LEU A 102 -36.70 5.92 10.12
CA LEU A 102 -36.30 5.88 8.71
C LEU A 102 -35.57 4.60 8.33
N ASP A 103 -34.85 3.99 9.26
CA ASP A 103 -34.08 2.76 8.99
C ASP A 103 -34.80 1.48 9.48
N GLY A 104 -35.86 1.64 10.30
CA GLY A 104 -36.72 0.54 10.72
C GLY A 104 -36.16 -0.33 11.84
N ASP A 105 -35.29 0.20 12.66
CA ASP A 105 -34.67 -0.54 13.75
C ASP A 105 -35.50 -0.60 15.04
N GLY A 106 -36.56 0.17 15.09
CA GLY A 106 -37.53 0.25 16.20
C GLY A 106 -37.32 1.45 17.12
N LEU A 107 -36.39 2.35 16.79
CA LEU A 107 -36.20 3.64 17.44
C LEU A 107 -36.65 4.76 16.51
N ILE A 108 -37.26 5.79 17.08
CA ILE A 108 -37.63 6.96 16.26
C ILE A 108 -36.41 7.84 16.01
N ASP A 109 -36.33 8.46 14.84
CA ASP A 109 -35.21 9.30 14.38
C ASP A 109 -34.74 10.32 15.42
N SER A 110 -35.64 10.88 16.21
CA SER A 110 -35.34 11.89 17.23
C SER A 110 -34.67 11.34 18.50
N LEU A 111 -34.70 10.02 18.70
CA LEU A 111 -34.07 9.31 19.81
C LEU A 111 -32.97 8.36 19.37
N ASP A 112 -32.79 8.24 18.07
CA ASP A 112 -31.80 7.40 17.42
C ASP A 112 -30.49 8.18 17.22
N ASN A 113 -29.39 7.61 17.64
CA ASN A 113 -28.05 8.20 17.42
C ASN A 113 -27.48 7.88 16.02
N CYS A 114 -28.20 7.06 15.21
CA CYS A 114 -27.92 6.78 13.80
C CYS A 114 -29.20 6.75 12.94
N PRO A 115 -29.97 7.81 12.75
CA PRO A 115 -31.34 7.78 12.18
C PRO A 115 -31.46 7.22 10.76
N LEU A 116 -30.40 6.85 10.10
CA LEU A 116 -30.35 6.30 8.73
C LEU A 116 -29.72 4.91 8.65
N PHE A 117 -29.22 4.38 9.78
CA PHE A 117 -28.50 3.12 9.88
C PHE A 117 -28.98 2.33 11.08
N ALA A 118 -29.66 1.22 10.81
CA ALA A 118 -30.26 0.40 11.85
C ALA A 118 -29.24 -0.07 12.92
N ASN A 119 -29.31 0.50 14.11
CA ASN A 119 -28.44 0.21 15.24
C ASN A 119 -29.22 0.07 16.57
N PRO A 120 -30.09 -0.92 16.70
CA PRO A 120 -31.08 -1.02 17.80
C PRO A 120 -30.45 -1.09 19.21
N ASN A 121 -29.12 -1.29 19.30
CA ASN A 121 -28.40 -1.28 20.56
C ASN A 121 -27.92 0.13 20.97
N GLN A 122 -27.88 1.09 20.06
CA GLN A 122 -27.48 2.48 20.29
C GLN A 122 -26.08 2.60 20.93
N GLU A 123 -25.12 1.82 20.42
CA GLU A 123 -23.73 1.87 20.90
C GLU A 123 -23.10 3.21 20.51
N ASP A 124 -22.45 3.88 21.45
CA ASP A 124 -21.74 5.17 21.32
C ASP A 124 -20.61 5.17 22.35
N GLU A 125 -19.46 4.59 22.00
CA GLU A 125 -18.35 4.39 22.92
C GLU A 125 -17.71 5.72 23.34
N ASN A 126 -17.68 6.71 22.42
CA ASN A 126 -17.06 8.01 22.68
C ASN A 126 -18.01 9.00 23.36
N ASN A 127 -19.34 8.74 23.41
CA ASN A 127 -20.42 9.55 23.97
C ASN A 127 -20.51 10.95 23.32
N ASP A 128 -20.34 11.06 22.02
CA ASP A 128 -20.54 12.32 21.28
C ASP A 128 -21.97 12.51 20.76
N GLY A 129 -22.80 11.47 20.86
CA GLY A 129 -24.20 11.48 20.45
C GLY A 129 -24.43 10.99 19.03
N ILE A 130 -23.38 10.51 18.36
CA ILE A 130 -23.43 9.78 17.08
C ILE A 130 -23.16 8.32 17.41
N GLY A 131 -23.98 7.41 16.90
CA GLY A 131 -23.76 5.98 17.13
C GLY A 131 -22.53 5.47 16.42
N ASP A 132 -21.86 4.46 17.00
CA ASP A 132 -20.68 3.84 16.42
C ASP A 132 -20.92 3.31 15.00
N ASP A 133 -22.15 2.83 14.72
CA ASP A 133 -22.50 2.27 13.41
C ASP A 133 -22.64 3.32 12.29
N CYS A 134 -22.72 4.61 12.61
CA CYS A 134 -22.83 5.72 11.65
C CYS A 134 -21.79 6.83 11.89
N SER A 135 -20.82 6.59 12.76
CA SER A 135 -19.70 7.48 12.99
C SER A 135 -18.85 7.62 11.70
N ASP A 136 -18.35 8.82 11.42
CA ASP A 136 -17.42 9.17 10.35
C ASP A 136 -16.36 10.07 11.00
N LEU A 137 -15.31 9.44 11.55
CA LEU A 137 -14.34 10.09 12.42
C LEU A 137 -13.41 11.05 11.68
N ASP A 138 -13.18 10.85 10.40
CA ASP A 138 -12.30 11.68 9.58
C ASP A 138 -13.06 12.61 8.60
N GLU A 139 -14.40 12.52 8.63
CA GLU A 139 -15.35 13.38 7.87
C GLU A 139 -15.17 13.28 6.35
N ASP A 140 -14.83 12.10 5.82
CA ASP A 140 -14.64 11.91 4.39
C ASP A 140 -15.92 11.51 3.62
N GLY A 141 -16.99 11.19 4.35
CA GLY A 141 -18.29 10.80 3.83
C GLY A 141 -18.52 9.29 3.73
N VAL A 142 -17.61 8.48 4.27
CA VAL A 142 -17.75 7.03 4.45
C VAL A 142 -17.80 6.77 5.96
N ILE A 143 -18.78 6.01 6.41
CA ILE A 143 -18.89 5.68 7.84
C ILE A 143 -17.77 4.73 8.28
N ASP A 144 -17.31 4.85 9.52
CA ASP A 144 -16.19 4.08 10.08
C ASP A 144 -16.32 2.57 9.85
N GLY A 145 -17.55 2.02 9.94
CA GLY A 145 -17.84 0.60 9.73
C GLY A 145 -17.70 0.11 8.28
N GLU A 146 -17.74 1.01 7.31
CA GLU A 146 -17.59 0.73 5.88
C GLU A 146 -16.27 1.33 5.33
N ASP A 147 -15.56 2.14 6.14
CA ASP A 147 -14.33 2.79 5.76
C ASP A 147 -13.12 1.87 5.94
N ASN A 148 -12.31 1.77 4.89
CA ASN A 148 -11.07 1.02 4.93
C ASN A 148 -9.89 1.83 5.51
N CYS A 149 -10.13 3.10 5.92
CA CYS A 149 -9.18 3.97 6.66
C CYS A 149 -9.91 4.91 7.64
N PRO A 150 -10.58 4.46 8.70
CA PRO A 150 -11.51 5.25 9.51
C PRO A 150 -10.96 6.50 10.20
N LEU A 151 -9.64 6.71 10.20
CA LEU A 151 -8.97 7.89 10.78
C LEU A 151 -8.24 8.76 9.75
N PHE A 152 -8.35 8.43 8.45
CA PHE A 152 -7.62 9.12 7.38
C PHE A 152 -8.48 9.28 6.13
N ALA A 153 -9.02 10.46 5.94
CA ALA A 153 -9.93 10.79 4.84
C ALA A 153 -9.46 10.24 3.47
N ASN A 154 -10.22 9.29 2.95
CA ASN A 154 -9.98 8.62 1.67
C ASN A 154 -11.28 8.30 0.92
N PRO A 155 -12.12 9.29 0.56
CA PRO A 155 -13.48 9.11 0.06
C PRO A 155 -13.59 8.24 -1.20
N ASN A 156 -12.49 7.90 -1.82
CA ASN A 156 -12.42 7.00 -2.98
C ASN A 156 -12.23 5.54 -2.59
N GLN A 157 -11.92 5.23 -1.34
CA GLN A 157 -11.75 3.90 -0.77
C GLN A 157 -10.81 3.00 -1.59
N VAL A 158 -9.68 3.58 -2.05
CA VAL A 158 -8.70 2.86 -2.87
C VAL A 158 -7.94 1.87 -1.99
N ASP A 159 -7.94 0.61 -2.40
CA ASP A 159 -7.23 -0.51 -1.82
C ASP A 159 -6.59 -1.28 -2.98
N THR A 160 -5.28 -1.08 -3.19
CA THR A 160 -4.59 -1.60 -4.39
C THR A 160 -4.25 -3.07 -4.29
N ASP A 161 -3.98 -3.59 -3.10
CA ASP A 161 -3.59 -4.98 -2.89
C ASP A 161 -4.75 -5.88 -2.44
N GLY A 162 -5.88 -5.30 -2.01
CA GLY A 162 -7.13 -6.00 -1.72
C GLY A 162 -7.16 -6.66 -0.34
N ASP A 163 -6.45 -6.11 0.63
CA ASP A 163 -6.41 -6.63 2.00
C ASP A 163 -7.46 -6.02 2.94
N ASN A 164 -8.26 -5.08 2.44
CA ASN A 164 -9.30 -4.27 3.10
C ASN A 164 -8.74 -3.13 3.98
N ILE A 165 -7.48 -2.78 3.83
CA ILE A 165 -6.90 -1.56 4.37
C ILE A 165 -6.72 -0.59 3.20
N GLY A 166 -7.18 0.65 3.34
CA GLY A 166 -7.04 1.63 2.24
C GLY A 166 -5.59 2.08 2.05
N ASP A 167 -5.18 2.29 0.80
CA ASP A 167 -3.81 2.76 0.44
C ASP A 167 -3.38 4.00 1.24
N THR A 168 -4.33 4.78 1.72
CA THR A 168 -4.07 6.02 2.48
C THR A 168 -3.53 5.74 3.87
N CYS A 169 -4.01 4.71 4.54
CA CYS A 169 -3.63 4.33 5.90
C CYS A 169 -2.80 3.04 5.96
N ASP A 170 -2.71 2.28 4.86
CA ASP A 170 -1.88 1.08 4.79
C ASP A 170 -0.40 1.45 4.89
N ALA A 171 0.15 1.24 6.09
CA ALA A 171 1.53 1.53 6.38
C ALA A 171 2.45 0.51 5.70
N THR A 172 3.07 0.88 4.59
CA THR A 172 3.98 0.00 3.84
C THR A 172 5.43 0.50 3.96
N ALA A 173 6.32 -0.34 4.53
CA ALA A 173 7.73 -0.05 4.65
C ALA A 173 8.46 -0.22 3.32
N GLN A 174 9.05 0.86 2.82
CA GLN A 174 9.83 0.86 1.59
C GLN A 174 11.01 1.81 1.67
N PHE A 175 12.15 1.41 1.07
CA PHE A 175 13.31 2.30 1.02
C PHE A 175 14.17 2.08 -0.21
N ASN A 176 15.01 3.09 -0.48
CA ASN A 176 16.07 3.03 -1.47
C ASN A 176 17.40 3.45 -0.83
N SER A 177 18.50 3.02 -1.46
CA SER A 177 19.85 3.45 -1.11
C SER A 177 20.60 3.97 -2.33
N SER A 178 21.65 4.77 -2.09
CA SER A 178 22.54 5.24 -3.17
C SER A 178 23.29 4.08 -3.82
N GLU A 179 23.75 3.14 -3.02
CA GLU A 179 24.55 1.98 -3.44
C GLU A 179 24.34 0.81 -2.46
N THR A 180 24.57 -0.42 -2.90
CA THR A 180 24.51 -1.62 -2.06
C THR A 180 25.85 -2.36 -1.99
N SER A 181 26.86 -1.95 -2.79
CA SER A 181 28.20 -2.50 -2.76
C SER A 181 29.19 -1.35 -2.65
N ILE A 182 29.90 -1.30 -1.54
CA ILE A 182 30.77 -0.18 -1.15
C ILE A 182 32.10 -0.68 -0.61
N PHE A 183 33.00 0.23 -0.31
CA PHE A 183 34.24 -0.08 0.37
C PHE A 183 34.26 0.37 1.83
N VAL A 184 35.12 -0.24 2.62
CA VAL A 184 35.35 0.11 4.03
C VAL A 184 35.65 1.61 4.15
N GLY A 185 34.86 2.31 4.94
CA GLY A 185 34.95 3.75 5.17
C GLY A 185 34.01 4.60 4.30
N ASP A 186 33.38 4.01 3.29
CA ASP A 186 32.40 4.71 2.47
C ASP A 186 31.07 4.91 3.23
N GLN A 187 30.24 5.79 2.67
CA GLN A 187 28.91 6.09 3.17
C GLN A 187 27.86 5.65 2.16
N VAL A 188 26.76 5.13 2.66
CA VAL A 188 25.54 4.86 1.89
C VAL A 188 24.45 5.84 2.34
N SER A 189 23.86 6.53 1.38
CA SER A 189 22.68 7.36 1.63
C SER A 189 21.43 6.51 1.52
N PHE A 190 20.58 6.53 2.55
CA PHE A 190 19.29 5.85 2.59
C PHE A 190 18.16 6.86 2.56
N ILE A 191 17.06 6.49 1.94
CA ILE A 191 15.83 7.26 1.90
C ILE A 191 14.62 6.33 2.04
N SER A 192 13.74 6.65 3.00
CA SER A 192 12.43 6.00 3.10
C SER A 192 11.53 6.46 1.96
N THR A 193 10.88 5.50 1.32
CA THR A 193 9.84 5.70 0.30
C THR A 193 8.53 5.05 0.72
N SER A 194 8.38 4.82 2.04
CA SER A 194 7.21 4.23 2.66
C SER A 194 5.95 5.03 2.41
N THR A 195 4.80 4.35 2.35
CA THR A 195 3.46 4.91 2.10
C THR A 195 2.53 4.69 3.30
N GLY A 196 1.32 5.27 3.30
CA GLY A 196 0.30 5.06 4.32
C GLY A 196 0.30 6.07 5.48
N ASN A 197 0.47 7.37 5.21
CA ASN A 197 0.44 8.45 6.22
C ASN A 197 1.37 8.21 7.41
N ILE A 198 2.60 7.78 7.15
CA ILE A 198 3.60 7.42 8.16
C ILE A 198 3.90 8.62 9.07
N ASN A 199 3.74 8.43 10.37
CA ASN A 199 4.06 9.42 11.40
C ASN A 199 5.24 8.99 12.30
N PHE A 200 5.65 7.73 12.25
CA PHE A 200 6.82 7.21 12.94
C PHE A 200 7.60 6.25 12.03
N GLN A 201 8.92 6.32 12.11
CA GLN A 201 9.81 5.37 11.46
C GLN A 201 11.06 5.12 12.31
N GLU A 202 11.59 3.91 12.25
CA GLU A 202 12.82 3.52 12.90
C GLU A 202 13.65 2.61 11.98
N TRP A 203 14.88 3.00 11.77
CA TRP A 203 15.84 2.24 10.99
C TRP A 203 16.80 1.47 11.90
N THR A 204 17.23 0.31 11.42
CA THR A 204 18.32 -0.45 12.01
C THR A 204 19.33 -0.83 10.93
N PHE A 205 20.60 -0.55 11.18
CA PHE A 205 21.72 -0.82 10.28
C PHE A 205 22.72 -1.71 11.00
N GLU A 206 22.76 -2.98 10.64
CA GLU A 206 23.80 -3.88 11.14
C GLU A 206 25.16 -3.37 10.65
N GLY A 207 26.15 -3.30 11.53
CA GLY A 207 27.50 -2.85 11.20
C GLY A 207 27.66 -1.38 10.77
N GLY A 208 26.57 -0.64 10.67
CA GLY A 208 26.56 0.76 10.25
C GLY A 208 26.83 1.75 11.39
N THR A 209 27.23 2.96 11.02
CA THR A 209 27.38 4.09 11.95
C THR A 209 26.75 5.35 11.32
N PRO A 210 25.65 5.90 11.89
CA PRO A 210 24.90 5.36 13.02
C PRO A 210 24.29 4.00 12.73
N ASN A 211 23.99 3.21 13.78
CA ASN A 211 23.34 1.91 13.66
C ASN A 211 21.82 1.97 13.74
N THR A 212 21.25 3.13 14.08
CA THR A 212 19.80 3.41 14.07
C THR A 212 19.56 4.85 13.66
N SER A 213 18.38 5.13 13.11
CA SER A 213 17.88 6.48 12.81
C SER A 213 16.36 6.49 12.77
N ASN A 214 15.76 7.67 12.96
CA ASN A 214 14.34 7.93 12.75
C ASN A 214 14.08 9.00 11.67
N GLU A 215 15.09 9.39 10.95
CA GLU A 215 14.99 10.40 9.90
C GLU A 215 14.60 9.77 8.55
N THR A 216 13.91 10.51 7.69
CA THR A 216 13.47 10.03 6.37
C THR A 216 14.63 9.81 5.42
N SER A 217 15.72 10.58 5.55
CA SER A 217 16.93 10.45 4.71
C SER A 217 18.17 10.80 5.52
N PHE A 218 19.20 9.97 5.40
CA PHE A 218 20.48 10.16 6.11
C PHE A 218 21.59 9.27 5.54
N ASP A 219 22.81 9.47 6.01
CA ASP A 219 23.99 8.74 5.57
C ASP A 219 24.49 7.81 6.67
N VAL A 220 24.87 6.59 6.28
CA VAL A 220 25.46 5.56 7.16
C VAL A 220 26.83 5.17 6.66
N SER A 221 27.84 5.20 7.55
CA SER A 221 29.20 4.75 7.25
C SER A 221 29.40 3.31 7.69
N TYR A 222 30.08 2.52 6.86
CA TYR A 222 30.47 1.14 7.17
C TYR A 222 31.98 1.01 7.26
N ASN A 223 32.48 0.61 8.43
CA ASN A 223 33.92 0.59 8.74
C ASN A 223 34.53 -0.80 8.83
N SER A 224 33.78 -1.84 8.53
CA SER A 224 34.22 -3.24 8.50
C SER A 224 33.70 -3.97 7.28
N ILE A 225 34.44 -4.98 6.82
CA ILE A 225 33.95 -5.87 5.76
C ILE A 225 32.77 -6.66 6.28
N GLY A 226 31.81 -6.92 5.41
CA GLY A 226 30.68 -7.78 5.70
C GLY A 226 29.54 -7.59 4.75
N ASN A 227 28.56 -8.47 4.88
CA ASN A 227 27.23 -8.31 4.33
C ASN A 227 26.33 -7.92 5.50
N PHE A 228 25.66 -6.80 5.38
CA PHE A 228 24.93 -6.20 6.47
C PHE A 228 23.44 -6.04 6.12
N ASP A 229 22.63 -6.38 7.08
CA ASP A 229 21.17 -6.22 6.97
C ASP A 229 20.77 -4.77 7.21
N VAL A 230 19.71 -4.39 6.53
CA VAL A 230 19.04 -3.10 6.74
C VAL A 230 17.56 -3.34 7.00
N SER A 231 17.07 -2.79 8.10
CA SER A 231 15.66 -2.87 8.45
C SER A 231 15.06 -1.48 8.62
N LEU A 232 13.84 -1.35 8.15
CA LEU A 232 12.99 -0.18 8.35
C LEU A 232 11.67 -0.63 8.95
N TYR A 233 11.31 -0.08 10.09
CA TYR A 233 9.97 -0.15 10.68
C TYR A 233 9.28 1.18 10.46
N VAL A 234 8.00 1.14 10.10
CA VAL A 234 7.14 2.33 9.93
C VAL A 234 5.81 2.10 10.61
N SER A 235 5.19 3.18 11.08
CA SER A 235 3.82 3.12 11.61
C SER A 235 3.11 4.46 11.47
N ASN A 236 1.79 4.39 11.51
CA ASN A 236 0.88 5.51 11.72
C ASN A 236 0.04 5.27 12.98
N SER A 237 -1.14 5.89 13.12
CA SER A 237 -2.00 5.73 14.30
C SER A 237 -2.74 4.39 14.34
N GLU A 238 -2.84 3.68 13.20
CA GLU A 238 -3.65 2.47 13.06
C GLU A 238 -2.82 1.24 12.70
N TYR A 239 -1.85 1.40 11.79
CA TYR A 239 -1.13 0.29 11.17
C TYR A 239 0.38 0.46 11.28
N ASP A 240 1.09 -0.65 11.21
CA ASP A 240 2.53 -0.70 11.15
C ASP A 240 3.02 -1.78 10.18
N ASP A 241 4.22 -1.54 9.62
CA ASP A 241 4.90 -2.50 8.75
C ASP A 241 6.42 -2.46 8.98
N SER A 242 7.09 -3.53 8.60
CA SER A 242 8.53 -3.62 8.67
C SER A 242 9.14 -4.35 7.49
N LEU A 243 10.14 -3.75 6.89
CA LEU A 243 10.93 -4.34 5.82
C LEU A 243 12.35 -4.61 6.30
N THR A 244 12.80 -5.87 6.22
CA THR A 244 14.20 -6.25 6.40
C THR A 244 14.77 -6.77 5.09
N GLN A 245 15.84 -6.14 4.63
CA GLN A 245 16.64 -6.60 3.49
C GLN A 245 17.91 -7.26 4.04
N GLU A 246 17.96 -8.61 3.93
CA GLU A 246 19.12 -9.38 4.37
C GLU A 246 20.30 -9.21 3.42
N ASN A 247 21.52 -9.07 3.96
CA ASN A 247 22.75 -8.87 3.20
C ASN A 247 22.68 -7.71 2.19
N TYR A 248 21.97 -6.65 2.55
CA TYR A 248 21.65 -5.55 1.64
C TYR A 248 22.89 -4.70 1.29
N VAL A 249 23.75 -4.43 2.28
CA VAL A 249 24.99 -3.68 2.05
C VAL A 249 26.18 -4.63 2.09
N ASN A 250 26.80 -4.80 0.94
CA ASN A 250 28.04 -5.56 0.81
C ASN A 250 29.25 -4.61 0.90
N VAL A 251 30.03 -4.76 1.95
CA VAL A 251 31.21 -3.93 2.21
C VAL A 251 32.48 -4.71 1.95
N CYS A 252 33.32 -4.20 1.04
CA CYS A 252 34.55 -4.80 0.64
C CYS A 252 35.75 -3.95 1.04
N TYR A 253 36.94 -4.54 1.20
CA TYR A 253 38.17 -3.76 1.14
C TYR A 253 38.46 -3.35 -0.29
N ASN A 254 38.64 -2.07 -0.50
CA ASN A 254 39.26 -1.58 -1.73
C ASN A 254 40.76 -1.66 -1.60
N LYS A 255 41.37 -2.43 -2.47
CA LYS A 255 42.80 -2.54 -2.61
C LYS A 255 43.26 -2.21 -4.03
N SER A 256 42.47 -1.38 -4.70
CA SER A 256 42.84 -0.85 -6.03
C SER A 256 44.08 0.03 -5.98
N PHE A 257 44.67 0.28 -7.12
CA PHE A 257 45.92 1.05 -7.27
C PHE A 257 45.66 2.50 -7.71
N GLU A 258 44.52 3.05 -7.30
CA GLU A 258 44.12 4.41 -7.64
C GLU A 258 45.19 5.43 -7.20
N ASN A 259 45.36 6.45 -8.00
CA ASN A 259 46.35 7.53 -7.75
C ASN A 259 47.81 7.07 -7.59
N ASN A 260 48.17 5.93 -8.20
CA ASN A 260 49.52 5.37 -8.14
C ASN A 260 50.00 5.07 -6.70
N GLN A 261 49.12 4.58 -5.85
CA GLN A 261 49.46 4.17 -4.49
C GLN A 261 49.38 2.64 -4.34
N TRP A 262 50.30 2.06 -3.56
CA TRP A 262 50.33 0.61 -3.33
C TRP A 262 49.37 0.12 -2.25
N ASP A 263 48.70 1.00 -1.53
CA ASP A 263 47.73 0.72 -0.49
C ASP A 263 48.03 -0.52 0.37
N GLY A 264 49.23 -0.55 0.92
CA GLY A 264 49.77 -1.66 1.73
C GLY A 264 50.33 -2.85 0.95
N TRP A 265 50.23 -2.87 -0.38
CA TRP A 265 50.87 -3.90 -1.19
C TRP A 265 52.36 -3.70 -1.28
N VAL A 266 53.11 -4.79 -1.11
CA VAL A 266 54.57 -4.82 -1.31
C VAL A 266 54.82 -5.46 -2.65
N SER A 267 55.48 -4.73 -3.54
CA SER A 267 55.76 -5.20 -4.88
C SER A 267 57.22 -5.56 -5.05
N ASN A 268 57.48 -6.61 -5.84
CA ASN A 268 58.77 -6.92 -6.38
C ASN A 268 58.65 -7.05 -7.90
N GLY A 269 59.01 -5.97 -8.60
CA GLY A 269 58.97 -5.92 -10.05
C GLY A 269 57.67 -5.46 -10.70
N TRP A 270 56.63 -5.14 -9.93
CA TRP A 270 55.42 -4.50 -10.43
C TRP A 270 55.58 -2.98 -10.46
N ALA A 271 54.96 -2.35 -11.43
CA ALA A 271 54.97 -0.89 -11.59
C ALA A 271 53.58 -0.38 -12.00
N PHE A 272 53.31 0.92 -11.76
CA PHE A 272 52.08 1.55 -12.22
C PHE A 272 52.04 1.69 -13.74
N SER A 273 50.88 1.42 -14.32
CA SER A 273 50.69 1.49 -15.75
C SER A 273 50.60 2.94 -16.23
N SER A 274 51.28 3.21 -17.34
CA SER A 274 51.05 4.43 -18.12
C SER A 274 50.22 4.17 -19.37
N SER A 275 49.60 3.00 -19.45
CA SER A 275 48.79 2.57 -20.60
C SER A 275 47.47 3.32 -20.65
N THR A 276 47.04 3.76 -21.84
CA THR A 276 45.71 4.34 -22.06
C THR A 276 44.62 3.31 -22.03
N THR A 277 44.97 2.01 -22.11
CA THR A 277 43.98 0.91 -22.08
C THR A 277 43.61 0.51 -20.66
N CYS A 278 44.47 0.73 -19.68
CA CYS A 278 44.27 0.50 -18.27
C CYS A 278 45.08 1.52 -17.45
N PRO A 279 44.59 2.75 -17.29
CA PRO A 279 45.38 3.83 -16.67
C PRO A 279 45.61 3.61 -15.17
N ASP A 280 44.73 2.89 -14.49
CA ASP A 280 44.76 2.63 -13.04
C ASP A 280 45.27 1.22 -12.71
N CYS A 281 45.88 0.53 -13.68
CA CYS A 281 46.46 -0.79 -13.49
C CYS A 281 47.90 -0.72 -13.01
N ILE A 282 48.34 -1.77 -12.32
CA ILE A 282 49.74 -2.10 -12.18
C ILE A 282 50.10 -3.17 -13.20
N TYR A 283 51.37 -3.26 -13.57
CA TYR A 283 51.84 -4.28 -14.49
C TYR A 283 53.20 -4.86 -14.03
N ALA A 284 53.39 -6.15 -14.33
CA ALA A 284 54.67 -6.81 -14.31
C ALA A 284 55.14 -6.98 -15.75
N TRP A 285 56.40 -6.65 -16.03
CA TRP A 285 56.99 -6.84 -17.35
C TRP A 285 58.41 -7.39 -17.27
N GLN A 286 58.76 -8.21 -18.21
CA GLN A 286 60.09 -8.76 -18.35
C GLN A 286 60.75 -8.24 -19.62
N ASN A 287 61.97 -7.75 -19.48
CA ASN A 287 62.82 -7.42 -20.59
C ASN A 287 64.00 -8.35 -20.55
N SER A 288 63.80 -9.66 -20.75
CA SER A 288 64.85 -10.66 -20.75
C SER A 288 65.36 -10.85 -22.17
N THR A 289 66.68 -10.78 -22.30
CA THR A 289 67.39 -11.10 -23.56
C THR A 289 67.82 -12.57 -23.62
N SER A 290 67.56 -13.36 -22.57
CA SER A 290 67.95 -14.77 -22.46
C SER A 290 66.71 -15.69 -22.58
N PRO A 291 66.59 -16.45 -23.68
CA PRO A 291 65.48 -17.39 -23.82
C PRO A 291 65.57 -18.50 -22.75
N GLY A 292 64.43 -18.69 -22.01
CA GLY A 292 64.31 -19.82 -21.06
C GLY A 292 64.52 -19.49 -19.58
N GLU A 293 64.80 -18.25 -19.19
CA GLU A 293 64.75 -17.81 -17.80
C GLU A 293 63.32 -17.27 -17.45
N SER A 294 62.70 -17.85 -16.42
CA SER A 294 61.49 -17.29 -15.83
C SER A 294 61.83 -16.35 -14.69
N ILE A 295 61.12 -15.26 -14.57
CA ILE A 295 61.18 -14.34 -13.44
C ILE A 295 59.81 -14.27 -12.77
N ASP A 296 59.82 -14.50 -11.45
CA ASP A 296 58.60 -14.32 -10.64
C ASP A 296 58.54 -12.89 -10.10
N TYR A 297 57.46 -12.18 -10.43
CA TYR A 297 57.13 -10.86 -9.91
C TYR A 297 56.04 -11.02 -8.86
N ASN A 298 56.31 -10.63 -7.62
CA ASN A 298 55.38 -10.81 -6.51
C ASN A 298 54.76 -9.48 -6.10
N LEU A 299 53.49 -9.48 -5.93
CA LEU A 299 52.70 -8.41 -5.33
C LEU A 299 51.94 -9.01 -4.12
N CYS A 300 52.39 -8.66 -2.92
CA CYS A 300 51.89 -9.26 -1.69
C CYS A 300 51.26 -8.22 -0.76
N ASN A 301 50.21 -8.60 -0.06
CA ASN A 301 49.65 -7.84 1.04
C ASN A 301 49.19 -8.79 2.16
N SER A 302 49.25 -8.32 3.39
CA SER A 302 48.82 -9.05 4.58
C SER A 302 47.52 -8.43 5.13
N PHE A 303 46.55 -9.27 5.39
CA PHE A 303 45.26 -8.88 5.92
C PHE A 303 45.05 -9.54 7.28
N ASN A 304 44.50 -8.79 8.24
CA ASN A 304 44.14 -9.29 9.55
C ASN A 304 42.63 -9.37 9.70
N ASP A 305 42.16 -10.37 10.45
CA ASP A 305 40.80 -10.48 10.90
C ASP A 305 39.74 -10.41 9.76
N LEU A 306 40.02 -11.05 8.61
CA LEU A 306 39.03 -11.18 7.55
C LEU A 306 37.87 -12.04 8.00
N PRO A 307 36.63 -11.66 7.66
CA PRO A 307 35.44 -12.51 7.91
C PRO A 307 35.60 -13.89 7.27
N ASN A 308 34.91 -14.89 7.87
CA ASN A 308 34.78 -16.18 7.21
C ASN A 308 34.05 -16.02 5.89
N ASN A 309 34.33 -16.91 4.92
CA ASN A 309 33.76 -16.87 3.57
C ASN A 309 34.12 -15.62 2.78
N SER A 310 35.26 -15.01 3.07
CA SER A 310 35.80 -13.91 2.25
C SER A 310 36.33 -14.42 0.93
N THR A 311 36.14 -13.63 -0.13
CA THR A 311 36.66 -13.91 -1.48
C THR A 311 37.49 -12.74 -1.97
N PHE A 312 38.66 -13.06 -2.50
CA PHE A 312 39.56 -12.12 -3.16
C PHE A 312 39.20 -12.03 -4.64
N TYR A 313 38.87 -10.83 -5.08
CA TYR A 313 38.54 -10.51 -6.48
C TYR A 313 39.63 -9.64 -7.09
N PHE A 314 39.90 -9.85 -8.35
CA PHE A 314 40.83 -9.02 -9.12
C PHE A 314 40.53 -9.08 -10.61
N GLU A 315 41.01 -8.09 -11.32
CA GLU A 315 40.93 -8.07 -12.78
C GLU A 315 42.34 -8.21 -13.34
N ALA A 316 42.49 -8.98 -14.40
CA ALA A 316 43.79 -9.21 -15.05
C ALA A 316 43.68 -9.17 -16.59
N MET A 317 44.71 -8.67 -17.24
CA MET A 317 44.81 -8.57 -18.68
C MET A 317 46.25 -8.80 -19.11
N GLY A 318 46.47 -9.52 -20.21
CA GLY A 318 47.77 -9.63 -20.90
C GLY A 318 47.88 -8.66 -22.09
N ASP A 319 49.03 -8.46 -22.62
CA ASP A 319 49.29 -7.60 -23.80
C ASP A 319 49.04 -8.29 -25.15
N GLY A 320 48.46 -9.49 -25.15
CA GLY A 320 48.09 -10.24 -26.35
C GLY A 320 49.24 -11.06 -26.97
N THR A 321 50.45 -11.04 -26.40
CA THR A 321 51.59 -11.84 -26.85
C THR A 321 51.91 -12.97 -25.88
N PHE A 322 51.05 -13.30 -24.98
CA PHE A 322 51.18 -14.30 -23.93
C PHE A 322 51.61 -15.66 -24.51
N GLN A 323 52.64 -16.26 -23.93
CA GLN A 323 53.15 -17.56 -24.32
C GLN A 323 52.63 -18.64 -23.36
N LEU A 324 52.59 -19.89 -23.80
CA LEU A 324 52.14 -21.07 -23.04
C LEU A 324 52.76 -21.25 -21.66
N LEU A 325 53.89 -20.59 -21.38
CA LEU A 325 54.62 -20.72 -20.13
C LEU A 325 54.42 -19.52 -19.17
N ASP A 326 53.90 -18.40 -19.67
CA ASP A 326 53.60 -17.26 -18.80
C ASP A 326 52.38 -17.57 -17.95
N ARG A 327 52.42 -17.24 -16.68
CA ARG A 327 51.28 -17.50 -15.77
C ARG A 327 51.12 -16.41 -14.73
N LEU A 328 49.89 -16.24 -14.31
CA LEU A 328 49.53 -15.54 -13.09
C LEU A 328 49.02 -16.57 -12.07
N SER A 329 49.56 -16.59 -10.88
CA SER A 329 49.11 -17.44 -9.79
C SER A 329 48.82 -16.61 -8.54
N ILE A 330 48.00 -17.15 -7.66
CA ILE A 330 47.76 -16.58 -6.33
C ILE A 330 48.36 -17.53 -5.29
N ARG A 331 49.06 -16.95 -4.33
CA ARG A 331 49.49 -17.67 -3.13
C ARG A 331 48.83 -17.08 -1.91
N ILE A 332 48.22 -17.96 -1.12
CA ILE A 332 47.64 -17.62 0.19
C ILE A 332 48.52 -18.31 1.24
N ASN A 333 49.14 -17.53 2.14
CA ASN A 333 50.10 -18.00 3.14
C ASN A 333 51.21 -18.90 2.53
N ASN A 334 51.78 -18.47 1.41
CA ASN A 334 52.76 -19.18 0.63
C ASN A 334 52.32 -20.51 -0.02
N VAL A 335 51.00 -20.84 0.05
CA VAL A 335 50.44 -21.97 -0.67
C VAL A 335 49.83 -21.47 -1.97
N GLU A 336 50.27 -22.02 -3.09
CA GLU A 336 49.72 -21.69 -4.38
C GLU A 336 48.26 -22.23 -4.48
N VAL A 337 47.33 -21.34 -4.71
CA VAL A 337 45.95 -21.69 -4.97
C VAL A 337 45.77 -21.76 -6.48
N ASN A 338 45.38 -22.93 -7.00
CA ASN A 338 45.11 -23.09 -8.42
C ASN A 338 43.95 -22.14 -8.80
N ILE A 339 44.30 -21.05 -9.49
CA ILE A 339 43.35 -20.41 -10.37
C ILE A 339 43.25 -21.33 -11.57
N GLU A 340 42.03 -21.66 -12.03
CA GLU A 340 41.86 -22.27 -13.34
C GLU A 340 42.72 -21.52 -14.32
N THR A 341 43.63 -22.25 -14.96
CA THR A 341 44.71 -21.71 -15.80
C THR A 341 44.15 -20.58 -16.65
N ILE A 342 44.60 -19.35 -16.36
CA ILE A 342 44.32 -18.20 -17.21
C ILE A 342 44.76 -18.61 -18.60
N ASP A 343 43.83 -18.87 -19.50
CA ASP A 343 44.10 -19.36 -20.87
C ASP A 343 44.95 -18.25 -21.58
N PRO A 344 46.21 -18.52 -21.90
CA PRO A 344 47.04 -17.52 -22.54
C PRO A 344 46.51 -17.06 -23.89
N ALA A 345 45.65 -17.81 -24.55
CA ALA A 345 45.02 -17.46 -25.83
C ALA A 345 43.85 -16.46 -25.74
N GLY A 346 43.30 -16.20 -24.53
CA GLY A 346 42.13 -15.35 -24.30
C GLY A 346 42.42 -13.98 -23.68
N PHE A 347 43.66 -13.63 -23.36
CA PHE A 347 44.01 -12.49 -22.51
C PHE A 347 44.08 -11.13 -23.21
N THR A 348 43.38 -10.91 -24.29
CA THR A 348 43.32 -9.60 -24.99
C THR A 348 42.31 -8.61 -24.40
N SER A 349 41.54 -9.03 -23.40
CA SER A 349 40.58 -8.18 -22.68
C SER A 349 40.71 -8.38 -21.18
N LEU A 350 40.33 -7.36 -20.40
CA LEU A 350 40.30 -7.43 -18.94
C LEU A 350 39.31 -8.51 -18.48
N GLY A 351 39.81 -9.52 -17.78
CA GLY A 351 38.99 -10.61 -17.22
C GLY A 351 38.92 -10.48 -15.70
N SER A 352 37.73 -10.78 -15.14
CA SER A 352 37.50 -10.77 -13.68
C SER A 352 37.75 -12.17 -13.12
N TYR A 353 38.47 -12.26 -12.02
CA TYR A 353 38.85 -13.50 -11.34
C TYR A 353 38.53 -13.40 -9.87
N SER A 354 38.25 -14.54 -9.24
CA SER A 354 38.03 -14.63 -7.80
C SER A 354 38.65 -15.87 -7.19
N VAL A 355 39.04 -15.76 -5.92
CA VAL A 355 39.60 -16.86 -5.13
C VAL A 355 39.04 -16.80 -3.71
N SER A 356 38.40 -17.89 -3.27
CA SER A 356 37.91 -18.02 -1.89
C SER A 356 39.07 -18.09 -0.90
N ILE A 357 38.98 -17.34 0.16
CA ILE A 357 39.96 -17.26 1.22
C ILE A 357 39.65 -18.31 2.29
N PRO A 358 40.64 -19.12 2.75
CA PRO A 358 40.39 -20.09 3.81
C PRO A 358 39.91 -19.44 5.10
N ASN A 359 38.89 -20.04 5.74
CA ASN A 359 38.31 -19.57 6.99
C ASN A 359 39.23 -19.76 8.21
N ASN A 360 38.95 -19.00 9.28
CA ASN A 360 39.60 -19.16 10.60
C ASN A 360 41.12 -18.84 10.64
N LEU A 361 41.54 -17.89 9.84
CA LEU A 361 42.92 -17.40 9.87
C LEU A 361 42.92 -15.97 10.44
N ASN A 362 43.79 -15.74 11.46
CA ASN A 362 43.91 -14.40 12.07
C ASN A 362 44.71 -13.43 11.14
N THR A 363 45.61 -13.96 10.34
CA THR A 363 46.39 -13.19 9.36
C THR A 363 46.48 -14.00 8.07
N ILE A 364 46.25 -13.34 6.96
CA ILE A 364 46.27 -13.94 5.63
C ILE A 364 47.21 -13.11 4.77
N ASP A 365 48.23 -13.75 4.22
CA ASP A 365 49.12 -13.16 3.22
C ASP A 365 48.60 -13.57 1.83
N ILE A 366 48.21 -12.60 1.03
CA ILE A 366 47.81 -12.81 -0.36
C ILE A 366 48.89 -12.26 -1.26
N CYS A 367 49.44 -13.13 -2.12
CA CYS A 367 50.43 -12.76 -3.12
C CYS A 367 49.95 -13.11 -4.53
N LEU A 368 49.91 -12.13 -5.40
CA LEU A 368 49.78 -12.30 -6.84
C LEU A 368 51.16 -12.49 -7.42
N VAL A 369 51.38 -13.61 -8.10
CA VAL A 369 52.71 -13.97 -8.66
C VAL A 369 52.58 -14.10 -10.16
N ALA A 370 53.18 -13.15 -10.87
CA ALA A 370 53.33 -13.23 -12.33
C ALA A 370 54.64 -13.89 -12.67
N THR A 371 54.60 -15.08 -13.25
CA THR A 371 55.77 -15.78 -13.79
C THR A 371 55.87 -15.53 -15.29
N LEU A 372 56.84 -14.75 -15.71
CA LEU A 372 57.02 -14.35 -17.12
C LEU A 372 58.25 -14.99 -17.69
N PHE A 373 58.16 -15.57 -18.90
CA PHE A 373 59.24 -16.24 -19.61
C PHE A 373 59.75 -15.45 -20.81
N TYR A 374 58.99 -14.45 -21.26
CA TYR A 374 59.31 -13.63 -22.42
C TYR A 374 58.99 -12.15 -22.16
N THR A 375 59.20 -11.30 -23.15
CA THR A 375 58.93 -9.85 -23.10
C THR A 375 57.43 -9.57 -23.16
N ASN A 376 56.70 -9.91 -22.11
CA ASN A 376 55.25 -9.78 -22.01
C ASN A 376 54.89 -8.96 -20.78
N ASN A 377 53.67 -8.41 -20.78
CA ASN A 377 53.14 -7.68 -19.66
C ASN A 377 51.85 -8.34 -19.15
N ILE A 378 51.71 -8.41 -17.82
CA ILE A 378 50.44 -8.69 -17.14
C ILE A 378 50.04 -7.42 -16.43
N TYR A 379 48.78 -7.04 -16.63
CA TYR A 379 48.17 -5.89 -15.98
C TYR A 379 47.14 -6.40 -14.94
N LEU A 380 47.11 -5.76 -13.78
CA LEU A 380 46.18 -6.04 -12.70
C LEU A 380 45.41 -4.78 -12.31
N ASN A 381 44.14 -4.93 -12.01
CA ASN A 381 43.28 -3.86 -11.52
C ASN A 381 42.24 -4.41 -10.57
N ASN A 382 41.51 -3.50 -9.91
CA ASN A 382 40.32 -3.75 -9.14
C ASN A 382 40.47 -4.88 -8.10
N LEU A 383 41.55 -4.80 -7.31
CA LEU A 383 41.81 -5.76 -6.25
C LEU A 383 40.90 -5.44 -5.05
N ARG A 384 40.04 -6.38 -4.69
CA ARG A 384 39.11 -6.22 -3.56
C ARG A 384 38.92 -7.54 -2.80
N ILE A 385 38.55 -7.44 -1.53
CA ILE A 385 38.17 -8.57 -0.70
C ILE A 385 36.77 -8.28 -0.18
N CYS A 386 35.87 -9.21 -0.44
CA CYS A 386 34.47 -9.13 0.00
C CYS A 386 34.14 -10.39 0.81
N GLN A 387 33.14 -10.31 1.65
CA GLN A 387 32.48 -11.47 2.24
C GLN A 387 31.40 -11.96 1.26
N ASP A 388 31.42 -13.28 0.97
CA ASP A 388 30.39 -13.91 0.12
C ASP A 388 29.09 -14.17 0.87
#